data_d50fda5d6cf78e1ec8f1f010643d5477
#
_entry.id   d50fda5d6cf78e1ec8f1f010643d5477
#
_cell.length_a   1.000
_cell.length_b   1.000
_cell.length_c   1.000
_cell.angle_alpha   90.00
_cell.angle_beta   90.00
_cell.angle_gamma   90.00
#
_symmetry.space_group_name_H-M   'P 1'
#
loop_
_entity.id
_entity.type
_entity.pdbx_description
1 polymer ?
#
loop_
_entity_poly.entity_id
_entity_poly.type
_entity_poly.pdbx_seq_one_letter_code
_entity_poly.pdbx_strand_id
1 'polypeptide(L)'
;MTMEKGREFQKNIYFCFIDYAKAFDCVDHNQLWKILKEMGPDHLTCLLRSLYAGQEATVRTGHGTIDWFKIGNGVHQGCILSPCLFNLYTEYIMWNTGLDEAQAGIKTAGRNIKNLRYADDTTLMAESEEELKNLLMKMKEESEKVGLKLNIQKTKIMASGPITSWEIDGETAETVKSLCFFLAPKSLQMMIAAMKLKDAYSLEGKLWPT
;
A
#
# COMPACT_ATOMS: atom_id res chain seq x y z
N MET A 1 12.51 7.60 15.35
CA MET A 1 12.48 6.52 16.37
C MET A 1 12.80 5.13 15.83
N THR A 2 12.15 4.57 14.82
CA THR A 2 12.51 3.23 14.27
C THR A 2 13.89 3.26 13.61
N MET A 3 14.24 4.31 12.87
CA MET A 3 15.57 4.48 12.29
C MET A 3 16.63 4.83 13.35
N GLU A 4 16.27 5.60 14.39
CA GLU A 4 17.16 5.89 15.51
C GLU A 4 17.44 4.62 16.33
N LYS A 5 16.42 3.80 16.62
CA LYS A 5 16.60 2.48 17.24
C LYS A 5 17.38 1.52 16.34
N GLY A 6 17.18 1.55 15.02
CA GLY A 6 18.00 0.78 14.08
C GLY A 6 19.49 1.18 14.18
N ARG A 7 19.79 2.47 14.35
CA ARG A 7 21.16 2.95 14.56
C ARG A 7 21.72 2.56 15.94
N GLU A 8 20.91 2.59 16.99
CA GLU A 8 21.32 2.13 18.34
C GLU A 8 21.66 0.63 18.35
N PHE A 9 20.93 -0.19 17.59
CA PHE A 9 21.17 -1.64 17.51
C PHE A 9 22.05 -2.06 16.30
N GLN A 10 22.66 -1.10 15.58
CA GLN A 10 23.48 -1.33 14.37
C GLN A 10 22.76 -2.17 13.29
N LYS A 11 21.43 -2.15 13.25
CA LYS A 11 20.63 -2.83 12.23
C LYS A 11 20.29 -1.90 11.09
N ASN A 12 20.59 -2.31 9.87
CA ASN A 12 20.12 -1.60 8.69
C ASN A 12 18.62 -1.84 8.51
N ILE A 13 17.90 -0.79 8.18
CA ILE A 13 16.47 -0.85 7.90
C ILE A 13 16.24 -0.22 6.53
N TYR A 14 15.49 -0.93 5.71
CA TYR A 14 15.16 -0.55 4.34
C TYR A 14 13.67 -0.36 4.21
N PHE A 15 13.26 0.72 3.52
CA PHE A 15 11.89 1.05 3.24
C PHE A 15 11.71 1.24 1.74
N CYS A 16 10.59 0.75 1.20
CA CYS A 16 10.15 1.05 -0.14
C CYS A 16 8.74 1.64 -0.07
N PHE A 17 8.60 2.88 -0.54
CA PHE A 17 7.33 3.59 -0.64
C PHE A 17 6.81 3.39 -2.05
N ILE A 18 5.77 2.61 -2.19
CA ILE A 18 5.17 2.25 -3.46
C ILE A 18 4.06 3.24 -3.80
N ASP A 19 4.12 3.76 -5.02
CA ASP A 19 3.05 4.51 -5.65
C ASP A 19 2.44 3.66 -6.76
N TYR A 20 1.12 3.61 -6.85
CA TYR A 20 0.43 2.93 -7.94
C TYR A 20 0.02 3.92 -9.02
N ALA A 21 0.19 3.55 -10.28
CA ALA A 21 -0.29 4.34 -11.39
C ALA A 21 -1.82 4.29 -11.44
N LYS A 22 -2.48 5.43 -11.19
CA LYS A 22 -3.94 5.57 -11.21
C LYS A 22 -4.65 4.51 -10.33
N ALA A 23 -4.18 4.30 -9.10
CA ALA A 23 -4.61 3.25 -8.18
C ALA A 23 -6.13 3.00 -8.18
N PHE A 24 -6.92 4.04 -7.85
CA PHE A 24 -8.38 3.92 -7.75
C PHE A 24 -9.06 3.70 -9.11
N ASP A 25 -8.51 4.23 -10.19
CA ASP A 25 -9.10 4.13 -11.54
C ASP A 25 -8.82 2.76 -12.18
N CYS A 26 -7.77 2.05 -11.72
CA CYS A 26 -7.34 0.77 -12.29
C CYS A 26 -7.97 -0.46 -11.61
N VAL A 27 -8.81 -0.28 -10.59
CA VAL A 27 -9.49 -1.40 -9.93
C VAL A 27 -10.47 -2.06 -10.92
N ASP A 28 -10.18 -3.30 -11.34
CA ASP A 28 -11.08 -4.07 -12.20
C ASP A 28 -12.27 -4.58 -11.38
N HIS A 29 -13.49 -4.25 -11.81
CA HIS A 29 -14.72 -4.65 -11.10
C HIS A 29 -14.88 -6.17 -11.03
N ASN A 30 -14.51 -6.93 -12.06
CA ASN A 30 -14.66 -8.38 -12.05
C ASN A 30 -13.69 -9.03 -11.05
N GLN A 31 -12.46 -8.51 -10.97
CA GLN A 31 -11.50 -8.96 -9.97
C GLN A 31 -11.94 -8.54 -8.56
N LEU A 32 -12.43 -7.32 -8.40
CA LEU A 32 -12.95 -6.85 -7.11
C LEU A 32 -14.06 -7.75 -6.56
N TRP A 33 -15.01 -8.18 -7.43
CA TRP A 33 -16.10 -9.08 -7.01
C TRP A 33 -15.60 -10.46 -6.65
N LYS A 34 -14.58 -10.98 -7.32
CA LYS A 34 -13.95 -12.26 -6.95
C LYS A 34 -13.26 -12.15 -5.57
N ILE A 35 -12.47 -11.11 -5.38
CA ILE A 35 -11.77 -10.84 -4.12
C ILE A 35 -12.76 -10.71 -2.96
N LEU A 36 -13.80 -9.91 -3.14
CA LEU A 36 -14.83 -9.74 -2.11
C LEU A 36 -15.57 -11.03 -1.78
N LYS A 37 -15.79 -11.90 -2.77
CA LYS A 37 -16.42 -13.21 -2.55
C LYS A 37 -15.51 -14.16 -1.78
N GLU A 38 -14.20 -14.08 -1.98
CA GLU A 38 -13.22 -14.92 -1.26
C GLU A 38 -12.97 -14.42 0.16
N MET A 39 -12.97 -13.11 0.37
CA MET A 39 -12.60 -12.48 1.65
C MET A 39 -13.77 -12.05 2.53
N GLY A 40 -14.98 -11.97 1.98
CA GLY A 40 -16.12 -11.38 2.66
C GLY A 40 -17.41 -12.20 2.57
N PRO A 41 -18.45 -11.78 3.29
CA PRO A 41 -19.75 -12.43 3.22
C PRO A 41 -20.46 -12.13 1.89
N ASP A 42 -21.09 -13.16 1.31
CA ASP A 42 -21.77 -13.10 0.00
C ASP A 42 -22.79 -11.96 -0.13
N HIS A 43 -23.57 -11.69 0.95
CA HIS A 43 -24.60 -10.64 0.93
C HIS A 43 -23.99 -9.24 0.75
N LEU A 44 -22.82 -8.98 1.34
CA LEU A 44 -22.12 -7.70 1.18
C LEU A 44 -21.59 -7.54 -0.25
N THR A 45 -21.04 -8.62 -0.80
CA THR A 45 -20.57 -8.66 -2.20
C THR A 45 -21.72 -8.37 -3.17
N CYS A 46 -22.89 -9.00 -2.98
CA CYS A 46 -24.06 -8.74 -3.79
C CYS A 46 -24.55 -7.28 -3.69
N LEU A 47 -24.56 -6.71 -2.49
CA LEU A 47 -24.97 -5.33 -2.26
C LEU A 47 -24.03 -4.35 -2.98
N LEU A 48 -22.71 -4.53 -2.80
CA LEU A 48 -21.71 -3.68 -3.44
C LEU A 48 -21.75 -3.80 -4.96
N ARG A 49 -21.91 -5.01 -5.48
CA ARG A 49 -22.05 -5.25 -6.91
C ARG A 49 -23.29 -4.54 -7.47
N SER A 50 -24.40 -4.56 -6.75
CA SER A 50 -25.62 -3.84 -7.16
C SER A 50 -25.42 -2.32 -7.14
N LEU A 51 -24.65 -1.80 -6.21
CA LEU A 51 -24.31 -0.37 -6.13
C LEU A 51 -23.48 0.10 -7.33
N TYR A 52 -22.60 -0.75 -7.85
CA TYR A 52 -21.75 -0.45 -9.00
C TYR A 52 -22.38 -0.86 -10.35
N ALA A 53 -23.48 -1.61 -10.33
CA ALA A 53 -24.14 -2.08 -11.54
C ALA A 53 -24.77 -0.93 -12.31
N GLY A 54 -24.54 -0.89 -13.61
CA GLY A 54 -25.18 0.08 -14.52
C GLY A 54 -24.69 1.52 -14.34
N GLN A 55 -23.57 1.74 -13.68
CA GLN A 55 -23.00 3.09 -13.57
C GLN A 55 -22.54 3.59 -14.94
N GLU A 56 -22.95 4.80 -15.27
CA GLU A 56 -22.61 5.50 -16.50
C GLU A 56 -22.04 6.87 -16.18
N ALA A 57 -21.16 7.35 -17.03
CA ALA A 57 -20.60 8.69 -16.93
C ALA A 57 -20.66 9.43 -18.27
N THR A 58 -20.64 10.72 -18.19
CA THR A 58 -20.47 11.62 -19.33
C THR A 58 -19.49 12.73 -18.97
N VAL A 59 -18.81 13.30 -19.94
CA VAL A 59 -17.88 14.40 -19.72
C VAL A 59 -18.41 15.65 -20.40
N ARG A 60 -18.47 16.74 -19.65
CA ARG A 60 -18.81 18.05 -20.18
C ARG A 60 -17.54 18.76 -20.60
N THR A 61 -17.45 19.11 -21.87
CA THR A 61 -16.35 19.88 -22.46
C THR A 61 -16.80 21.29 -22.82
N GLY A 62 -15.87 22.18 -23.16
CA GLY A 62 -16.20 23.52 -23.67
C GLY A 62 -16.99 23.51 -24.98
N HIS A 63 -17.02 22.39 -25.69
CA HIS A 63 -17.73 22.20 -26.97
C HIS A 63 -19.04 21.41 -26.85
N GLY A 64 -19.43 20.99 -25.63
CA GLY A 64 -20.65 20.23 -25.37
C GLY A 64 -20.41 19.04 -24.42
N THR A 65 -21.41 18.19 -24.32
CA THR A 65 -21.39 16.97 -23.51
C THR A 65 -21.19 15.79 -24.44
N ILE A 66 -20.28 14.87 -24.10
CA ILE A 66 -20.10 13.62 -24.85
C ILE A 66 -21.22 12.62 -24.50
N ASP A 67 -21.38 11.60 -25.32
CA ASP A 67 -22.33 10.52 -25.07
C ASP A 67 -22.00 9.77 -23.76
N TRP A 68 -23.04 9.24 -23.14
CA TRP A 68 -22.90 8.44 -21.93
C TRP A 68 -22.15 7.14 -22.21
N PHE A 69 -21.21 6.81 -21.35
CA PHE A 69 -20.46 5.55 -21.42
C PHE A 69 -20.52 4.79 -20.11
N LYS A 70 -20.48 3.46 -20.18
CA LYS A 70 -20.53 2.58 -19.01
C LYS A 70 -19.19 2.57 -18.28
N ILE A 71 -19.24 2.62 -16.95
CA ILE A 71 -18.09 2.51 -16.09
C ILE A 71 -17.90 1.01 -15.74
N GLY A 72 -16.78 0.43 -16.18
CA GLY A 72 -16.43 -0.97 -15.92
C GLY A 72 -15.27 -1.16 -14.96
N ASN A 73 -14.52 -0.09 -14.70
CA ASN A 73 -13.32 -0.10 -13.87
C ASN A 73 -13.31 1.11 -12.93
N GLY A 74 -12.50 0.99 -11.89
CA GLY A 74 -12.27 2.04 -10.91
C GLY A 74 -13.25 2.06 -9.75
N VAL A 75 -12.79 2.64 -8.65
CA VAL A 75 -13.62 2.97 -7.49
C VAL A 75 -13.73 4.48 -7.39
N HIS A 76 -14.93 4.97 -7.06
CA HIS A 76 -15.26 6.39 -7.13
C HIS A 76 -14.40 7.21 -6.16
N GLN A 77 -13.56 8.10 -6.67
CA GLN A 77 -12.74 9.00 -5.85
C GLN A 77 -13.65 9.95 -5.06
N GLY A 78 -13.37 10.07 -3.76
CA GLY A 78 -14.20 10.85 -2.83
C GLY A 78 -15.37 10.08 -2.18
N CYS A 79 -15.66 8.86 -2.60
CA CYS A 79 -16.61 7.99 -1.90
C CYS A 79 -15.99 7.39 -0.65
N ILE A 80 -16.71 7.35 0.47
CA ILE A 80 -16.24 6.78 1.75
C ILE A 80 -15.91 5.28 1.66
N LEU A 81 -16.53 4.56 0.73
CA LEU A 81 -16.31 3.12 0.52
C LEU A 81 -15.03 2.83 -0.28
N SER A 82 -14.60 3.74 -1.14
CA SER A 82 -13.51 3.48 -2.08
C SER A 82 -12.17 3.15 -1.42
N PRO A 83 -11.73 3.84 -0.36
CA PRO A 83 -10.53 3.44 0.37
C PRO A 83 -10.64 2.04 0.99
N CYS A 84 -11.82 1.67 1.50
CA CYS A 84 -12.05 0.34 2.07
C CYS A 84 -11.99 -0.76 1.01
N LEU A 85 -12.62 -0.53 -0.15
CA LEU A 85 -12.58 -1.47 -1.28
C LEU A 85 -11.16 -1.61 -1.84
N PHE A 86 -10.44 -0.51 -1.97
CA PHE A 86 -9.06 -0.54 -2.40
C PHE A 86 -8.15 -1.26 -1.39
N ASN A 87 -8.34 -1.04 -0.09
CA ASN A 87 -7.60 -1.76 0.96
C ASN A 87 -7.85 -3.27 0.89
N LEU A 88 -9.09 -3.72 0.66
CA LEU A 88 -9.38 -5.15 0.48
C LEU A 88 -8.71 -5.71 -0.79
N TYR A 89 -8.69 -4.92 -1.87
CA TYR A 89 -8.03 -5.28 -3.11
C TYR A 89 -6.52 -5.47 -2.92
N THR A 90 -5.87 -4.55 -2.22
CA THR A 90 -4.45 -4.64 -1.91
C THR A 90 -4.14 -5.69 -0.84
N GLU A 91 -5.07 -5.97 0.10
CA GLU A 91 -4.95 -7.07 1.05
C GLU A 91 -4.86 -8.41 0.35
N TYR A 92 -5.71 -8.63 -0.65
CA TYR A 92 -5.67 -9.84 -1.48
C TYR A 92 -4.33 -10.00 -2.20
N ILE A 93 -3.78 -8.92 -2.76
CA ILE A 93 -2.45 -8.93 -3.38
C ILE A 93 -1.41 -9.40 -2.35
N MET A 94 -1.41 -8.80 -1.16
CA MET A 94 -0.45 -9.14 -0.11
C MET A 94 -0.58 -10.59 0.36
N TRP A 95 -1.79 -11.09 0.46
CA TRP A 95 -2.04 -12.49 0.82
C TRP A 95 -1.42 -13.44 -0.22
N ASN A 96 -1.64 -13.18 -1.50
CA ASN A 96 -1.09 -14.01 -2.58
C ASN A 96 0.43 -13.93 -2.72
N THR A 97 1.06 -12.85 -2.23
CA THR A 97 2.53 -12.78 -2.20
C THR A 97 3.16 -13.78 -1.23
N GLY A 98 2.38 -14.42 -0.36
CA GLY A 98 2.90 -15.32 0.69
C GLY A 98 3.81 -14.62 1.70
N LEU A 99 3.74 -13.30 1.76
CA LEU A 99 4.60 -12.50 2.65
C LEU A 99 4.32 -12.78 4.13
N ASP A 100 3.11 -13.24 4.46
CA ASP A 100 2.75 -13.52 5.85
C ASP A 100 3.50 -14.75 6.43
N GLU A 101 3.90 -15.68 5.59
CA GLU A 101 4.66 -16.88 5.99
C GLU A 101 6.19 -16.64 6.02
N ALA A 102 6.69 -15.66 5.30
CA ALA A 102 8.12 -15.35 5.27
C ALA A 102 8.57 -14.71 6.59
N GLN A 103 9.78 -15.01 7.06
CA GLN A 103 10.39 -14.34 8.22
C GLN A 103 10.86 -12.91 7.92
N ALA A 104 10.50 -12.38 6.74
CA ALA A 104 10.81 -11.05 6.25
C ALA A 104 10.19 -9.94 7.10
N GLY A 105 10.78 -8.76 7.11
CA GLY A 105 10.26 -7.57 7.78
C GLY A 105 11.07 -7.13 9.01
N ILE A 106 10.59 -6.08 9.66
CA ILE A 106 11.26 -5.47 10.82
C ILE A 106 10.63 -5.99 12.10
N LYS A 107 11.43 -6.55 13.00
CA LYS A 107 10.98 -6.98 14.32
C LYS A 107 10.85 -5.80 15.27
N THR A 108 9.63 -5.47 15.67
CA THR A 108 9.36 -4.38 16.61
C THR A 108 8.38 -4.85 17.69
N ALA A 109 8.79 -4.76 18.96
CA ALA A 109 7.97 -5.14 20.11
C ALA A 109 7.37 -6.57 20.01
N GLY A 110 8.18 -7.54 19.54
CA GLY A 110 7.75 -8.95 19.41
C GLY A 110 6.87 -9.25 18.20
N ARG A 111 6.58 -8.24 17.36
CA ARG A 111 5.83 -8.40 16.11
C ARG A 111 6.74 -8.15 14.92
N ASN A 112 6.51 -8.91 13.85
CA ASN A 112 7.19 -8.71 12.57
C ASN A 112 6.32 -7.83 11.68
N ILE A 113 6.82 -6.64 11.33
CA ILE A 113 6.11 -5.67 10.48
C ILE A 113 6.78 -5.66 9.11
N LYS A 114 6.09 -6.07 8.07
CA LYS A 114 6.60 -6.19 6.70
C LYS A 114 6.12 -5.07 5.80
N ASN A 115 4.88 -4.63 6.03
CA ASN A 115 4.23 -3.60 5.25
C ASN A 115 3.33 -2.72 6.10
N LEU A 116 3.06 -1.54 5.58
CA LEU A 116 2.06 -0.61 6.10
C LEU A 116 1.29 -0.04 4.93
N ARG A 117 -0.01 0.09 5.10
CA ARG A 117 -0.89 0.56 4.03
C ARG A 117 -1.88 1.59 4.54
N TYR A 118 -2.12 2.56 3.70
CA TYR A 118 -3.18 3.54 3.89
C TYR A 118 -3.72 3.95 2.52
N ALA A 119 -4.88 3.43 2.15
CA ALA A 119 -5.45 3.58 0.81
C ALA A 119 -4.45 3.10 -0.27
N ASP A 120 -4.05 3.97 -1.18
CA ASP A 120 -3.09 3.71 -2.24
C ASP A 120 -1.61 3.78 -1.80
N ASP A 121 -1.33 4.40 -0.66
CA ASP A 121 0.01 4.46 -0.09
C ASP A 121 0.41 3.10 0.52
N THR A 122 1.40 2.45 -0.05
CA THR A 122 1.95 1.19 0.48
C THR A 122 3.43 1.33 0.80
N THR A 123 3.83 0.88 1.98
CA THR A 123 5.23 0.89 2.40
C THR A 123 5.68 -0.52 2.74
N LEU A 124 6.71 -1.02 2.07
CA LEU A 124 7.38 -2.27 2.42
C LEU A 124 8.57 -1.98 3.33
N MET A 125 8.89 -2.95 4.19
CA MET A 125 9.98 -2.85 5.16
C MET A 125 10.76 -4.15 5.22
N ALA A 126 12.10 -4.04 5.30
CA ALA A 126 13.00 -5.19 5.42
C ALA A 126 14.26 -4.85 6.23
N GLU A 127 14.96 -5.88 6.73
CA GLU A 127 16.25 -5.74 7.41
C GLU A 127 17.45 -5.81 6.42
N SER A 128 17.22 -6.17 5.14
CA SER A 128 18.24 -6.18 4.07
C SER A 128 17.71 -5.63 2.75
N GLU A 129 18.64 -5.15 1.92
CA GLU A 129 18.33 -4.64 0.57
C GLU A 129 17.77 -5.73 -0.33
N GLU A 130 18.36 -6.92 -0.28
CA GLU A 130 17.96 -8.07 -1.10
C GLU A 130 16.55 -8.55 -0.73
N GLU A 131 16.25 -8.61 0.57
CA GLU A 131 14.93 -8.93 1.07
C GLU A 131 13.89 -7.94 0.57
N LEU A 132 14.15 -6.62 0.69
CA LEU A 132 13.25 -5.59 0.21
C LEU A 132 12.99 -5.70 -1.29
N LYS A 133 14.04 -5.99 -2.07
CA LYS A 133 13.93 -6.19 -3.53
C LYS A 133 13.05 -7.37 -3.87
N ASN A 134 13.23 -8.50 -3.18
CA ASN A 134 12.40 -9.70 -3.36
C ASN A 134 10.93 -9.44 -3.00
N LEU A 135 10.66 -8.69 -1.91
CA LEU A 135 9.32 -8.29 -1.51
C LEU A 135 8.66 -7.41 -2.58
N LEU A 136 9.39 -6.42 -3.09
CA LEU A 136 8.90 -5.50 -4.12
C LEU A 136 8.59 -6.23 -5.43
N MET A 137 9.46 -7.13 -5.88
CA MET A 137 9.25 -7.89 -7.12
C MET A 137 8.03 -8.81 -7.02
N LYS A 138 7.85 -9.53 -5.91
CA LYS A 138 6.65 -10.34 -5.68
C LYS A 138 5.39 -9.48 -5.66
N MET A 139 5.42 -8.35 -4.96
CA MET A 139 4.28 -7.46 -4.90
C MET A 139 3.92 -6.88 -6.26
N LYS A 140 4.93 -6.51 -7.07
CA LYS A 140 4.73 -6.05 -8.44
C LYS A 140 4.02 -7.11 -9.27
N GLU A 141 4.54 -8.35 -9.26
CA GLU A 141 3.98 -9.46 -10.00
C GLU A 141 2.51 -9.74 -9.63
N GLU A 142 2.19 -9.80 -8.34
CA GLU A 142 0.82 -10.04 -7.88
C GLU A 142 -0.12 -8.84 -8.18
N SER A 143 0.41 -7.61 -8.09
CA SER A 143 -0.34 -6.41 -8.44
C SER A 143 -0.71 -6.38 -9.93
N GLU A 144 0.21 -6.76 -10.82
CA GLU A 144 -0.02 -6.83 -12.26
C GLU A 144 -1.09 -7.87 -12.64
N LYS A 145 -1.16 -9.00 -11.93
CA LYS A 145 -2.19 -10.04 -12.13
C LYS A 145 -3.62 -9.51 -11.92
N VAL A 146 -3.77 -8.52 -11.06
CA VAL A 146 -5.07 -7.89 -10.78
C VAL A 146 -5.23 -6.52 -11.46
N GLY A 147 -4.33 -6.15 -12.36
CA GLY A 147 -4.42 -4.93 -13.16
C GLY A 147 -3.87 -3.66 -12.51
N LEU A 148 -3.25 -3.76 -11.31
CA LEU A 148 -2.55 -2.63 -10.70
C LEU A 148 -1.11 -2.58 -11.17
N LYS A 149 -0.68 -1.40 -11.64
CA LYS A 149 0.72 -1.16 -12.06
C LYS A 149 1.42 -0.24 -11.07
N LEU A 150 2.64 -0.61 -10.70
CA LEU A 150 3.50 0.26 -9.90
C LEU A 150 3.98 1.44 -10.76
N ASN A 151 4.03 2.60 -10.15
CA ASN A 151 4.68 3.79 -10.73
C ASN A 151 6.13 3.83 -10.23
N ILE A 152 7.05 3.25 -11.00
CA ILE A 152 8.45 3.09 -10.60
C ILE A 152 9.12 4.44 -10.37
N GLN A 153 8.83 5.45 -11.21
CA GLN A 153 9.41 6.79 -11.09
C GLN A 153 9.00 7.51 -9.80
N LYS A 154 7.81 7.22 -9.27
CA LYS A 154 7.33 7.79 -7.99
C LYS A 154 7.60 6.86 -6.79
N THR A 155 7.94 5.61 -7.05
CA THR A 155 8.35 4.67 -6.00
C THR A 155 9.70 5.10 -5.43
N LYS A 156 9.79 5.24 -4.11
CA LYS A 156 10.98 5.73 -3.42
C LYS A 156 11.54 4.70 -2.46
N ILE A 157 12.86 4.62 -2.43
CA ILE A 157 13.57 3.68 -1.55
C ILE A 157 14.40 4.49 -0.56
N MET A 158 14.32 4.12 0.70
CA MET A 158 15.07 4.74 1.78
C MET A 158 15.75 3.66 2.62
N ALA A 159 17.01 3.87 2.97
CA ALA A 159 17.75 2.99 3.85
C ALA A 159 18.48 3.75 4.95
N SER A 160 18.65 3.10 6.11
CA SER A 160 19.53 3.60 7.18
C SER A 160 21.00 3.29 6.93
N GLY A 161 21.29 2.35 6.02
CA GLY A 161 22.62 1.90 5.61
C GLY A 161 22.96 2.31 4.17
N PRO A 162 24.09 1.81 3.65
CA PRO A 162 24.44 2.00 2.25
C PRO A 162 23.38 1.36 1.36
N ILE A 163 23.04 2.02 0.28
CA ILE A 163 22.07 1.56 -0.71
C ILE A 163 22.65 1.72 -2.10
N THR A 164 22.46 0.70 -2.94
CA THR A 164 22.81 0.74 -4.35
C THR A 164 21.67 1.38 -5.16
N SER A 165 21.96 1.75 -6.41
CA SER A 165 20.91 2.18 -7.34
C SER A 165 20.04 0.97 -7.70
N TRP A 166 18.72 1.16 -7.63
CA TRP A 166 17.77 0.10 -7.96
C TRP A 166 17.20 0.30 -9.34
N GLU A 167 17.28 -0.74 -10.14
CA GLU A 167 16.60 -0.81 -11.43
C GLU A 167 15.46 -1.83 -11.34
N ILE A 168 14.29 -1.41 -11.77
CA ILE A 168 13.08 -2.21 -11.84
C ILE A 168 12.58 -2.07 -13.28
N ASP A 169 12.60 -3.16 -14.05
CA ASP A 169 12.21 -3.18 -15.48
C ASP A 169 12.96 -2.15 -16.36
N GLY A 170 14.23 -1.88 -16.05
CA GLY A 170 15.03 -0.89 -16.77
C GLY A 170 14.79 0.56 -16.37
N GLU A 171 13.91 0.82 -15.41
CA GLU A 171 13.72 2.14 -14.81
C GLU A 171 14.41 2.22 -13.45
N THR A 172 15.09 3.32 -13.18
CA THR A 172 15.77 3.54 -11.90
C THR A 172 14.80 4.10 -10.87
N ALA A 173 14.63 3.39 -9.74
CA ALA A 173 13.87 3.88 -8.62
C ALA A 173 14.65 4.96 -7.84
N GLU A 174 13.97 6.00 -7.40
CA GLU A 174 14.58 7.10 -6.65
C GLU A 174 15.01 6.62 -5.25
N THR A 175 16.31 6.79 -4.93
CA THR A 175 16.85 6.53 -3.59
C THR A 175 16.93 7.81 -2.78
N VAL A 176 16.33 7.83 -1.59
CA VAL A 176 16.24 9.00 -0.73
C VAL A 176 17.08 8.79 0.53
N LYS A 177 18.03 9.68 0.81
CA LYS A 177 18.92 9.60 1.98
C LYS A 177 18.28 10.07 3.29
N SER A 178 17.30 10.94 3.21
CA SER A 178 16.54 11.42 4.36
C SER A 178 15.11 11.76 3.96
N LEU A 179 14.17 11.36 4.79
CA LEU A 179 12.77 11.67 4.57
C LEU A 179 12.46 13.02 5.19
N CYS A 180 12.22 14.05 4.36
CA CYS A 180 11.55 15.24 4.84
C CYS A 180 10.11 14.85 5.24
N PHE A 181 9.75 15.06 6.49
CA PHE A 181 8.47 14.67 7.10
C PHE A 181 7.24 15.14 6.29
N PHE A 182 7.38 16.23 5.55
CA PHE A 182 6.33 16.81 4.70
C PHE A 182 6.06 16.07 3.38
N LEU A 183 7.01 15.24 2.93
CA LEU A 183 6.90 14.49 1.68
C LEU A 183 6.66 12.99 1.92
N ALA A 184 6.57 12.59 3.20
CA ALA A 184 6.30 11.20 3.55
C ALA A 184 4.87 10.82 3.15
N PRO A 185 4.64 9.63 2.57
CA PRO A 185 3.32 9.07 2.37
C PRO A 185 2.49 9.14 3.65
N LYS A 186 1.18 9.32 3.53
CA LYS A 186 0.28 9.40 4.71
C LYS A 186 0.39 8.16 5.59
N SER A 187 0.63 6.99 5.00
CA SER A 187 0.90 5.74 5.70
C SER A 187 2.08 5.84 6.67
N LEU A 188 3.19 6.44 6.24
CA LEU A 188 4.35 6.63 7.09
C LEU A 188 4.10 7.69 8.18
N GLN A 189 3.39 8.77 7.85
CA GLN A 189 3.01 9.80 8.84
C GLN A 189 2.14 9.21 9.93
N MET A 190 1.15 8.38 9.57
CA MET A 190 0.29 7.66 10.52
C MET A 190 1.07 6.64 11.35
N MET A 191 2.01 5.91 10.75
CA MET A 191 2.88 4.99 11.48
C MET A 191 3.73 5.72 12.52
N ILE A 192 4.37 6.80 12.14
CA ILE A 192 5.20 7.60 13.06
C ILE A 192 4.33 8.16 14.18
N ALA A 193 3.11 8.62 13.87
CA ALA A 193 2.15 9.08 14.86
C ALA A 193 1.71 7.95 15.81
N ALA A 194 1.36 6.77 15.27
CA ALA A 194 0.95 5.61 16.06
C ALA A 194 2.10 5.07 16.94
N MET A 195 3.33 5.06 16.43
CA MET A 195 4.50 4.68 17.22
C MET A 195 4.80 5.67 18.33
N LYS A 196 4.69 6.98 18.08
CA LYS A 196 4.85 8.02 19.11
C LYS A 196 3.76 7.92 20.17
N LEU A 197 2.51 7.68 19.79
CA LEU A 197 1.40 7.47 20.75
C LEU A 197 1.67 6.24 21.61
N LYS A 198 2.08 5.12 21.02
CA LYS A 198 2.37 3.89 21.76
C LYS A 198 3.51 4.06 22.77
N ASP A 199 4.55 4.83 22.41
CA ASP A 199 5.65 5.12 23.33
C ASP A 199 5.22 6.05 24.48
N ALA A 200 4.38 7.04 24.20
CA ALA A 200 3.80 7.91 25.23
C ALA A 200 2.96 7.09 26.23
N TYR A 201 2.14 6.15 25.75
CA TYR A 201 1.34 5.27 26.62
C TYR A 201 2.18 4.22 27.36
N SER A 202 3.29 3.76 26.79
CA SER A 202 4.19 2.80 27.46
C SER A 202 5.01 3.44 28.59
N LEU A 203 5.28 4.74 28.48
CA LEU A 203 5.97 5.51 29.54
C LEU A 203 5.06 5.81 30.75
N GLU A 204 3.75 5.85 30.56
CA GLU A 204 2.79 6.08 31.64
C GLU A 204 2.34 4.81 32.40
N GLY A 205 2.80 3.64 32.00
CA GLY A 205 2.59 2.38 32.76
C GLY A 205 1.12 1.99 32.97
N LYS A 206 0.18 2.48 32.17
CA LYS A 206 -1.26 2.26 32.36
C LYS A 206 -1.95 1.71 31.10
N LEU A 207 -2.37 0.44 31.26
CA LEU A 207 -3.61 -0.17 30.78
C LEU A 207 -3.85 -0.28 29.26
N TRP A 208 -3.58 -1.49 28.75
CA TRP A 208 -4.58 -2.19 27.90
C TRP A 208 -4.93 -3.50 28.60
N PRO A 209 -6.21 -3.81 28.81
CA PRO A 209 -6.61 -5.14 29.27
C PRO A 209 -6.33 -6.16 28.17
N THR A 210 -5.86 -7.33 28.60
CA THR A 210 -5.63 -8.54 27.83
C THR A 210 -6.91 -9.04 27.16
#